data_4ebc766b12fbcea85b0d8154ca513e88
#
_entry.id   4ebc766b12fbcea85b0d8154ca513e88
#
_cell.length_a   1.000
_cell.length_b   1.000
_cell.length_c   1.000
_cell.angle_alpha   90.00
_cell.angle_beta   90.00
_cell.angle_gamma   90.00
#
_symmetry.space_group_name_H-M   'P 1'
#
loop_
_entity.id
_entity.type
_entity.pdbx_description
1 polymer ?
#
loop_
_entity_poly.entity_id
_entity_poly.type
_entity_poly.pdbx_seq_one_letter_code
_entity_poly.pdbx_strand_id
1 'polypeptide(L)'
;ISDYLQNLCFSVALWNGKDAILKERLFGLGNSEGNHGEDVKELYYYLDNIPTHFYMEYLYKYPQQEFPYKQLREENRTRGHHDAEYEILDTGLFDDSRYFDVLITYAKQNEDDIFIKIDITNRFNKAAELHVLPTLWFYNRWANKQMKQQPSITSLSKTSVKASHESIGNYYFYFQQADDA
;
A
#
# COMPACT_ATOMS: atom_id res chain seq x y z
N ILE A 1 2.06 -5.59 -5.37
CA ILE A 1 2.55 -6.57 -6.34
C ILE A 1 1.42 -7.52 -6.74
N SER A 2 1.47 -8.09 -7.95
CA SER A 2 0.50 -9.07 -8.44
C SER A 2 1.14 -9.97 -9.50
N ASP A 3 0.45 -11.07 -9.87
CA ASP A 3 0.77 -11.77 -11.10
C ASP A 3 0.48 -10.91 -12.34
N TYR A 4 0.95 -11.36 -13.52
CA TYR A 4 0.84 -10.61 -14.78
C TYR A 4 -0.60 -10.22 -15.14
N LEU A 5 -1.57 -11.08 -14.83
CA LEU A 5 -2.99 -10.83 -15.12
C LEU A 5 -3.73 -10.19 -13.92
N GLN A 6 -3.02 -9.87 -12.85
CA GLN A 6 -3.58 -9.30 -11.62
C GLN A 6 -4.65 -10.18 -10.97
N ASN A 7 -4.54 -11.51 -11.09
CA ASN A 7 -5.49 -12.41 -10.44
C ASN A 7 -5.27 -12.44 -8.92
N LEU A 8 -4.03 -12.68 -8.48
CA LEU A 8 -3.63 -12.66 -7.08
C LEU A 8 -2.80 -11.41 -6.79
N CYS A 9 -3.22 -10.64 -5.82
CA CYS A 9 -2.64 -9.37 -5.45
C CYS A 9 -2.16 -9.39 -4.00
N PHE A 10 -1.07 -8.67 -3.74
CA PHE A 10 -0.54 -8.42 -2.41
C PHE A 10 -0.25 -6.94 -2.22
N SER A 11 -0.60 -6.40 -1.08
CA SER A 11 -0.22 -5.06 -0.62
C SER A 11 -0.01 -5.02 0.89
N VAL A 12 0.46 -3.88 1.37
CA VAL A 12 0.56 -3.59 2.80
C VAL A 12 -0.39 -2.45 3.11
N ALA A 13 -1.37 -2.70 3.97
CA ALA A 13 -2.22 -1.65 4.50
C ALA A 13 -1.67 -1.16 5.84
N LEU A 14 -1.86 0.13 6.13
CA LEU A 14 -1.31 0.81 7.31
C LEU A 14 -2.40 1.60 8.04
N TRP A 15 -2.32 1.63 9.37
CA TRP A 15 -3.18 2.49 10.18
C TRP A 15 -2.45 2.95 11.45
N ASN A 16 -2.45 4.24 11.69
CA ASN A 16 -1.75 4.89 12.81
C ASN A 16 -2.66 5.15 14.02
N GLY A 17 -3.87 4.59 14.05
CA GLY A 17 -4.83 4.81 15.14
C GLY A 17 -5.50 6.19 15.15
N LYS A 18 -5.09 7.12 14.27
CA LYS A 18 -5.60 8.51 14.20
C LYS A 18 -6.21 8.86 12.85
N ASP A 19 -5.78 8.19 11.79
CA ASP A 19 -6.34 8.37 10.45
C ASP A 19 -7.81 7.94 10.43
N ALA A 20 -8.65 8.69 9.73
CA ALA A 20 -10.07 8.41 9.59
C ALA A 20 -10.35 7.13 8.79
N ILE A 21 -9.40 6.69 7.98
CA ILE A 21 -9.50 5.48 7.14
C ILE A 21 -8.24 4.63 7.22
N LEU A 22 -8.41 3.32 7.01
CA LEU A 22 -7.30 2.40 6.80
C LEU A 22 -6.59 2.75 5.48
N LYS A 23 -5.28 2.99 5.54
CA LYS A 23 -4.47 3.30 4.36
C LYS A 23 -4.12 2.01 3.60
N GLU A 24 -4.94 1.62 2.66
CA GLU A 24 -4.77 0.42 1.83
C GLU A 24 -4.39 0.73 0.36
N ARG A 25 -4.47 2.00 -0.04
CA ARG A 25 -4.10 2.49 -1.37
C ARG A 25 -3.74 3.97 -1.32
N LEU A 26 -3.08 4.46 -2.36
CA LEU A 26 -2.71 5.86 -2.49
C LEU A 26 -3.97 6.75 -2.57
N PHE A 27 -3.90 7.91 -1.92
CA PHE A 27 -4.93 8.93 -1.98
C PHE A 27 -4.72 9.82 -3.20
N GLY A 28 -5.73 9.90 -4.06
CA GLY A 28 -5.76 10.77 -5.23
C GLY A 28 -6.88 11.80 -5.17
N LEU A 29 -6.68 12.95 -5.81
CA LEU A 29 -7.69 13.98 -6.03
C LEU A 29 -8.28 13.83 -7.43
N GLY A 30 -9.61 13.80 -7.54
CA GLY A 30 -10.31 13.80 -8.84
C GLY A 30 -10.39 15.19 -9.48
N ASN A 31 -10.93 15.27 -10.72
CA ASN A 31 -11.01 16.50 -11.51
C ASN A 31 -11.71 17.67 -10.81
N SER A 32 -12.73 17.41 -9.97
CA SER A 32 -13.44 18.45 -9.21
C SER A 32 -12.75 18.82 -7.90
N GLU A 33 -11.72 18.12 -7.51
CA GLU A 33 -11.02 18.25 -6.23
C GLU A 33 -9.55 18.64 -6.42
N GLY A 34 -8.94 18.28 -7.55
CA GLY A 34 -7.58 18.64 -7.94
C GLY A 34 -7.56 19.67 -9.05
N ASN A 35 -6.48 20.44 -9.19
CA ASN A 35 -6.32 21.46 -10.23
C ASN A 35 -5.57 20.96 -11.47
N HIS A 36 -4.94 19.78 -11.41
CA HIS A 36 -4.20 19.17 -12.53
C HIS A 36 -4.74 17.79 -12.97
N GLY A 37 -5.99 17.48 -12.66
CA GLY A 37 -6.58 16.18 -12.94
C GLY A 37 -6.58 15.28 -11.71
N GLU A 38 -6.14 14.03 -11.84
CA GLU A 38 -5.95 13.14 -10.69
C GLU A 38 -4.54 13.30 -10.12
N ASP A 39 -4.43 14.00 -9.01
CA ASP A 39 -3.18 14.27 -8.31
C ASP A 39 -3.01 13.30 -7.13
N VAL A 40 -1.92 12.55 -7.11
CA VAL A 40 -1.62 11.62 -6.00
C VAL A 40 -0.97 12.39 -4.85
N LYS A 41 -1.63 12.41 -3.69
CA LYS A 41 -1.20 13.13 -2.49
C LYS A 41 -0.57 12.20 -1.45
N GLU A 42 0.45 11.46 -1.84
CA GLU A 42 1.17 10.52 -0.99
C GLU A 42 2.68 10.71 -1.17
N LEU A 43 3.44 10.40 -0.14
CA LEU A 43 4.89 10.50 -0.18
C LEU A 43 5.50 9.10 -0.27
N TYR A 44 5.91 8.70 -1.47
CA TYR A 44 6.47 7.38 -1.75
C TYR A 44 7.58 7.45 -2.79
N TYR A 45 8.43 6.43 -2.79
CA TYR A 45 9.59 6.34 -3.68
C TYR A 45 9.79 4.91 -4.16
N TYR A 46 9.98 4.73 -5.46
CA TYR A 46 10.54 3.51 -6.02
C TYR A 46 12.06 3.61 -5.93
N LEU A 47 12.68 2.82 -5.04
CA LEU A 47 14.11 2.91 -4.77
C LEU A 47 14.93 2.05 -5.72
N ASP A 48 14.47 0.84 -5.98
CA ASP A 48 15.13 -0.09 -6.89
C ASP A 48 14.12 -1.01 -7.60
N ASN A 49 14.43 -1.34 -8.85
CA ASN A 49 13.68 -2.31 -9.64
C ASN A 49 14.55 -2.83 -10.79
N ILE A 50 15.13 -4.01 -10.62
CA ILE A 50 15.92 -4.61 -11.69
C ILE A 50 15.02 -5.07 -12.85
N PRO A 51 15.54 -5.10 -14.11
CA PRO A 51 14.72 -5.39 -15.30
C PRO A 51 13.98 -6.71 -15.28
N THR A 52 14.48 -7.72 -14.56
CA THR A 52 13.84 -9.03 -14.40
C THR A 52 12.75 -9.07 -13.33
N HIS A 53 12.58 -7.99 -12.57
CA HIS A 53 11.70 -7.91 -11.38
C HIS A 53 11.99 -8.97 -10.31
N PHE A 54 13.22 -9.51 -10.27
CA PHE A 54 13.65 -10.43 -9.20
C PHE A 54 14.02 -9.69 -7.90
N TYR A 55 14.26 -8.38 -7.99
CA TYR A 55 14.41 -7.50 -6.84
C TYR A 55 13.70 -6.18 -7.10
N MET A 56 12.91 -5.73 -6.12
CA MET A 56 12.22 -4.46 -6.15
C MET A 56 12.19 -3.88 -4.74
N GLU A 57 12.33 -2.57 -4.63
CA GLU A 57 12.33 -1.87 -3.35
C GLU A 57 11.50 -0.60 -3.43
N TYR A 58 10.63 -0.41 -2.45
CA TYR A 58 9.67 0.67 -2.38
C TYR A 58 9.65 1.27 -0.98
N LEU A 59 9.78 2.59 -0.86
CA LEU A 59 9.66 3.32 0.39
C LEU A 59 8.37 4.12 0.40
N TYR A 60 7.60 3.97 1.46
CA TYR A 60 6.43 4.80 1.74
C TYR A 60 6.62 5.54 3.07
N LYS A 61 6.31 6.85 3.09
CA LYS A 61 6.34 7.66 4.30
C LYS A 61 4.92 7.83 4.83
N TYR A 62 4.65 7.23 5.99
CA TYR A 62 3.33 7.22 6.60
C TYR A 62 3.28 8.11 7.84
N PRO A 63 2.40 9.14 7.88
CA PRO A 63 2.34 10.07 9.00
C PRO A 63 1.82 9.41 10.28
N GLN A 64 2.20 9.98 11.42
CA GLN A 64 1.72 9.60 12.76
C GLN A 64 0.53 10.43 13.22
N GLN A 65 -0.02 11.28 12.36
CA GLN A 65 -1.17 12.15 12.59
C GLN A 65 -2.30 11.76 11.64
N GLU A 66 -3.49 12.31 11.86
CA GLU A 66 -4.60 12.21 10.91
C GLU A 66 -4.18 12.77 9.54
N PHE A 67 -4.47 12.03 8.49
CA PHE A 67 -4.14 12.45 7.14
C PHE A 67 -5.08 13.60 6.70
N PRO A 68 -4.58 14.71 6.16
CA PRO A 68 -5.34 15.93 5.92
C PRO A 68 -6.18 15.88 4.63
N TYR A 69 -7.02 14.86 4.45
CA TYR A 69 -7.86 14.65 3.25
C TYR A 69 -8.68 15.87 2.89
N LYS A 70 -9.35 16.46 3.89
CA LYS A 70 -10.22 17.62 3.68
C LYS A 70 -9.44 18.84 3.22
N GLN A 71 -8.33 19.15 3.90
CA GLN A 71 -7.48 20.29 3.56
C GLN A 71 -6.94 20.17 2.12
N LEU A 72 -6.39 19.01 1.75
CA LEU A 72 -5.89 18.78 0.39
C LEU A 72 -6.95 18.99 -0.67
N ARG A 73 -8.16 18.46 -0.45
CA ARG A 73 -9.27 18.59 -1.40
C ARG A 73 -9.77 20.04 -1.51
N GLU A 74 -9.95 20.73 -0.40
CA GLU A 74 -10.45 22.11 -0.37
C GLU A 74 -9.46 23.07 -0.99
N GLU A 75 -8.18 22.99 -0.65
CA GLU A 75 -7.13 23.83 -1.21
C GLU A 75 -7.00 23.66 -2.72
N ASN A 76 -6.86 22.42 -3.20
CA ASN A 76 -6.69 22.17 -4.63
C ASN A 76 -7.95 22.51 -5.44
N ARG A 77 -9.13 22.31 -4.89
CA ARG A 77 -10.38 22.70 -5.57
C ARG A 77 -10.51 24.21 -5.81
N THR A 78 -9.92 25.03 -4.94
CA THR A 78 -9.98 26.52 -5.07
C THR A 78 -8.93 27.06 -6.03
N ARG A 79 -7.93 26.26 -6.41
CA ARG A 79 -6.84 26.62 -7.33
C ARG A 79 -7.25 26.41 -8.78
N GLY A 80 -6.84 27.34 -9.67
CA GLY A 80 -7.03 27.21 -11.10
C GLY A 80 -6.00 26.28 -11.73
N HIS A 81 -6.23 25.87 -12.98
CA HIS A 81 -5.33 24.99 -13.71
C HIS A 81 -3.88 25.53 -13.85
N HIS A 82 -3.69 26.83 -13.79
CA HIS A 82 -2.37 27.47 -13.89
C HIS A 82 -1.74 27.79 -12.54
N ASP A 83 -2.44 27.53 -11.44
CA ASP A 83 -1.91 27.73 -10.09
C ASP A 83 -1.03 26.52 -9.70
N ALA A 84 -0.04 26.77 -8.84
CA ALA A 84 0.75 25.68 -8.27
C ALA A 84 -0.16 24.71 -7.51
N GLU A 85 0.11 23.42 -7.65
CA GLU A 85 -0.57 22.37 -6.88
C GLU A 85 -0.25 22.50 -5.39
N TYR A 86 -1.25 22.26 -4.53
CA TYR A 86 -1.04 22.18 -3.10
C TYR A 86 -0.68 20.74 -2.74
N GLU A 87 0.58 20.56 -2.38
CA GLU A 87 1.16 19.24 -2.14
C GLU A 87 1.02 18.79 -0.69
N ILE A 88 1.21 17.50 -0.47
CA ILE A 88 1.17 16.92 0.88
C ILE A 88 2.20 17.57 1.82
N LEU A 89 3.36 17.99 1.30
CA LEU A 89 4.40 18.66 2.08
C LEU A 89 3.99 20.06 2.55
N ASP A 90 3.11 20.75 1.80
CA ASP A 90 2.62 22.07 2.15
C ASP A 90 1.68 22.04 3.38
N THR A 91 1.18 20.88 3.73
CA THR A 91 0.29 20.70 4.90
C THR A 91 1.04 20.72 6.24
N GLY A 92 2.37 20.61 6.24
CA GLY A 92 3.18 20.44 7.45
C GLY A 92 3.06 19.06 8.11
N LEU A 93 2.40 18.09 7.45
CA LEU A 93 2.11 16.76 8.03
C LEU A 93 3.37 15.99 8.44
N PHE A 94 4.49 16.22 7.77
CA PHE A 94 5.77 15.56 8.01
C PHE A 94 6.75 16.39 8.84
N ASP A 95 6.33 17.58 9.32
CA ASP A 95 7.14 18.40 10.19
C ASP A 95 7.47 17.66 11.49
N ASP A 96 8.58 18.03 12.13
CA ASP A 96 9.07 17.38 13.35
C ASP A 96 9.38 15.87 13.19
N SER A 97 9.51 15.37 11.98
CA SER A 97 9.78 13.94 11.69
C SER A 97 8.71 12.99 12.24
N ARG A 98 7.45 13.41 12.38
CA ARG A 98 6.35 12.60 12.92
C ARG A 98 5.77 11.63 11.89
N TYR A 99 6.60 10.72 11.41
CA TYR A 99 6.20 9.72 10.44
C TYR A 99 6.99 8.42 10.61
N PHE A 100 6.50 7.39 9.92
CA PHE A 100 7.18 6.13 9.74
C PHE A 100 7.75 6.05 8.32
N ASP A 101 9.00 5.58 8.19
CA ASP A 101 9.47 5.01 6.94
C ASP A 101 9.06 3.54 6.90
N VAL A 102 8.33 3.16 5.85
CA VAL A 102 7.91 1.79 5.59
C VAL A 102 8.62 1.35 4.31
N LEU A 103 9.70 0.59 4.47
CA LEU A 103 10.49 0.04 3.37
C LEU A 103 10.00 -1.36 3.06
N ILE A 104 9.57 -1.59 1.83
CA ILE A 104 9.08 -2.89 1.37
C ILE A 104 10.02 -3.41 0.29
N THR A 105 10.64 -4.54 0.57
CA THR A 105 11.54 -5.24 -0.35
C THR A 105 10.89 -6.52 -0.85
N TYR A 106 10.90 -6.72 -2.15
CA TYR A 106 10.49 -7.96 -2.82
C TYR A 106 11.72 -8.60 -3.44
N ALA A 107 11.97 -9.87 -3.10
CA ALA A 107 13.06 -10.65 -3.69
C ALA A 107 12.53 -12.02 -4.14
N LYS A 108 12.76 -12.38 -5.39
CA LYS A 108 12.35 -13.67 -5.93
C LYS A 108 13.49 -14.67 -5.88
N GLN A 109 13.19 -15.88 -5.43
CA GLN A 109 14.07 -17.01 -5.59
C GLN A 109 13.93 -17.63 -7.00
N ASN A 110 12.69 -17.64 -7.52
CA ASN A 110 12.33 -18.09 -8.86
C ASN A 110 11.04 -17.38 -9.30
N GLU A 111 10.41 -17.77 -10.39
CA GLU A 111 9.23 -17.13 -10.95
C GLU A 111 8.02 -17.12 -10.00
N ASP A 112 7.88 -18.18 -9.18
CA ASP A 112 6.72 -18.43 -8.34
C ASP A 112 6.98 -18.22 -6.84
N ASP A 113 8.23 -17.98 -6.44
CA ASP A 113 8.63 -17.88 -5.04
C ASP A 113 9.18 -16.47 -4.72
N ILE A 114 8.46 -15.73 -3.88
CA ILE A 114 8.73 -14.34 -3.58
C ILE A 114 8.86 -14.15 -2.07
N PHE A 115 9.99 -13.62 -1.63
CA PHE A 115 10.19 -13.13 -0.28
C PHE A 115 9.79 -11.66 -0.20
N ILE A 116 9.05 -11.33 0.86
CA ILE A 116 8.59 -9.97 1.13
C ILE A 116 9.13 -9.58 2.51
N LYS A 117 9.91 -8.51 2.55
CA LYS A 117 10.40 -7.92 3.80
C LYS A 117 9.79 -6.54 3.99
N ILE A 118 9.29 -6.25 5.18
CA ILE A 118 8.73 -4.96 5.56
C ILE A 118 9.54 -4.44 6.74
N ASP A 119 10.35 -3.43 6.50
CA ASP A 119 11.12 -2.74 7.54
C ASP A 119 10.43 -1.43 7.89
N ILE A 120 10.17 -1.21 9.18
CA ILE A 120 9.49 -0.01 9.66
C ILE A 120 10.39 0.75 10.61
N THR A 121 10.60 2.02 10.32
CA THR A 121 11.39 2.91 11.15
C THR A 121 10.52 4.06 11.63
N ASN A 122 10.34 4.18 12.93
CA ASN A 122 9.77 5.38 13.55
C ASN A 122 10.81 6.52 13.49
N ARG A 123 10.50 7.58 12.76
CA ARG A 123 11.39 8.75 12.62
C ARG A 123 11.23 9.76 13.75
N PHE A 124 10.14 9.68 14.49
CA PHE A 124 9.92 10.54 15.64
C PHE A 124 10.66 10.02 16.88
N ASN A 125 10.98 10.92 17.81
CA ASN A 125 11.73 10.60 19.03
C ASN A 125 10.85 10.06 20.17
N LYS A 126 9.57 9.75 19.92
CA LYS A 126 8.63 9.15 20.86
C LYS A 126 8.00 7.91 20.26
N ALA A 127 7.60 6.98 21.10
CA ALA A 127 6.85 5.81 20.68
C ALA A 127 5.53 6.23 20.01
N ALA A 128 5.16 5.52 18.96
CA ALA A 128 3.92 5.72 18.23
C ALA A 128 3.38 4.37 17.77
N GLU A 129 2.07 4.23 17.78
CA GLU A 129 1.36 3.02 17.35
C GLU A 129 1.26 2.97 15.82
N LEU A 130 1.44 1.78 15.28
CA LEU A 130 1.22 1.50 13.86
C LEU A 130 0.70 0.07 13.68
N HIS A 131 -0.48 -0.05 13.06
CA HIS A 131 -1.01 -1.32 12.59
C HIS A 131 -0.50 -1.57 11.17
N VAL A 132 0.11 -2.73 10.96
CA VAL A 132 0.64 -3.17 9.66
C VAL A 132 -0.12 -4.41 9.24
N LEU A 133 -0.82 -4.33 8.11
CA LEU A 133 -1.70 -5.39 7.63
C LEU A 133 -1.25 -5.86 6.23
N PRO A 134 -0.36 -6.84 6.15
CA PRO A 134 -0.08 -7.52 4.88
C PRO A 134 -1.37 -8.14 4.35
N THR A 135 -1.76 -7.76 3.14
CA THR A 135 -3.08 -8.10 2.59
C THR A 135 -2.93 -8.88 1.30
N LEU A 136 -3.48 -10.08 1.27
CA LEU A 136 -3.53 -10.94 0.09
C LEU A 136 -4.98 -11.06 -0.38
N TRP A 137 -5.24 -10.83 -1.68
CA TRP A 137 -6.59 -10.93 -2.23
C TRP A 137 -6.60 -11.32 -3.69
N PHE A 138 -7.77 -11.74 -4.19
CA PHE A 138 -8.00 -11.95 -5.62
C PHE A 138 -8.74 -10.77 -6.23
N TYR A 139 -8.35 -10.37 -7.44
CA TYR A 139 -9.11 -9.40 -8.23
C TYR A 139 -10.51 -9.98 -8.55
N ASN A 140 -11.56 -9.21 -8.26
CA ASN A 140 -12.94 -9.67 -8.35
C ASN A 140 -13.45 -9.79 -9.81
N ARG A 141 -13.05 -10.85 -10.51
CA ARG A 141 -13.56 -11.17 -11.86
C ARG A 141 -14.80 -12.06 -11.85
N TRP A 142 -15.08 -12.75 -10.74
CA TRP A 142 -16.22 -13.66 -10.62
C TRP A 142 -17.56 -12.91 -10.53
N ALA A 143 -17.60 -11.67 -10.06
CA ALA A 143 -18.81 -10.85 -10.02
C ALA A 143 -19.42 -10.62 -11.42
N ASN A 144 -18.59 -10.57 -12.46
CA ASN A 144 -18.99 -10.38 -13.84
C ASN A 144 -19.13 -11.71 -14.63
N LYS A 145 -19.18 -12.86 -13.93
CA LYS A 145 -19.25 -14.20 -14.52
C LYS A 145 -18.10 -14.52 -15.51
N GLN A 146 -16.95 -13.86 -15.37
CA GLN A 146 -15.76 -14.10 -16.19
C GLN A 146 -14.96 -15.33 -15.76
N MET A 147 -15.35 -15.95 -14.65
CA MET A 147 -14.73 -17.15 -14.10
C MET A 147 -15.75 -18.25 -13.90
N LYS A 148 -15.32 -19.50 -14.11
CA LYS A 148 -16.16 -20.69 -13.87
C LYS A 148 -16.23 -21.02 -12.40
N GLN A 149 -15.14 -20.80 -11.67
CA GLN A 149 -15.03 -21.09 -10.25
C GLN A 149 -14.53 -19.87 -9.48
N GLN A 150 -15.17 -19.52 -8.38
CA GLN A 150 -14.73 -18.47 -7.48
C GLN A 150 -13.42 -18.89 -6.81
N PRO A 151 -12.38 -18.02 -6.81
CA PRO A 151 -11.15 -18.29 -6.08
C PRO A 151 -11.37 -18.28 -4.57
N SER A 152 -10.47 -18.91 -3.83
CA SER A 152 -10.58 -19.01 -2.38
C SER A 152 -9.25 -18.79 -1.66
N ILE A 153 -9.32 -18.20 -0.48
CA ILE A 153 -8.20 -18.12 0.47
C ILE A 153 -8.62 -18.84 1.73
N THR A 154 -7.84 -19.85 2.13
CA THR A 154 -8.14 -20.70 3.30
C THR A 154 -6.95 -20.68 4.26
N SER A 155 -7.23 -20.55 5.56
CA SER A 155 -6.20 -20.67 6.59
C SER A 155 -5.74 -22.13 6.69
N LEU A 156 -4.42 -22.32 6.72
CA LEU A 156 -3.79 -23.63 6.97
C LEU A 156 -3.26 -23.70 8.40
N SER A 157 -2.77 -22.59 8.93
CA SER A 157 -2.27 -22.46 10.30
C SER A 157 -2.42 -21.01 10.78
N LYS A 158 -1.88 -20.71 11.97
CA LYS A 158 -1.82 -19.33 12.47
C LYS A 158 -0.92 -18.41 11.65
N THR A 159 -0.02 -18.96 10.86
CA THR A 159 1.03 -18.23 10.12
C THR A 159 1.08 -18.59 8.65
N SER A 160 0.04 -19.25 8.11
CA SER A 160 0.00 -19.60 6.70
C SER A 160 -1.43 -19.69 6.15
N VAL A 161 -1.57 -19.26 4.90
CA VAL A 161 -2.81 -19.39 4.14
C VAL A 161 -2.54 -19.98 2.76
N LYS A 162 -3.54 -20.64 2.19
CA LYS A 162 -3.54 -21.14 0.82
C LYS A 162 -4.49 -20.30 -0.01
N ALA A 163 -4.02 -19.78 -1.12
CA ALA A 163 -4.79 -19.12 -2.16
C ALA A 163 -4.96 -20.06 -3.36
N SER A 164 -6.19 -20.31 -3.78
CA SER A 164 -6.52 -21.23 -4.87
C SER A 164 -7.30 -20.51 -5.96
N HIS A 165 -6.86 -20.65 -7.21
CA HIS A 165 -7.46 -20.00 -8.37
C HIS A 165 -7.37 -20.90 -9.61
N GLU A 166 -8.42 -20.93 -10.46
CA GLU A 166 -8.52 -21.86 -11.60
C GLU A 166 -7.38 -21.69 -12.64
N SER A 167 -6.86 -20.49 -12.84
CA SER A 167 -5.87 -20.20 -13.88
C SER A 167 -4.43 -20.19 -13.40
N ILE A 168 -4.17 -19.82 -12.13
CA ILE A 168 -2.82 -19.72 -11.58
C ILE A 168 -2.50 -20.85 -10.60
N GLY A 169 -3.45 -21.74 -10.29
CA GLY A 169 -3.25 -22.86 -9.39
C GLY A 169 -3.28 -22.46 -7.91
N ASN A 170 -2.39 -23.04 -7.13
CA ASN A 170 -2.34 -22.85 -5.70
C ASN A 170 -1.08 -22.10 -5.30
N TYR A 171 -1.23 -21.03 -4.53
CA TYR A 171 -0.15 -20.31 -3.87
C TYR A 171 -0.27 -20.44 -2.37
N TYR A 172 0.86 -20.35 -1.68
CA TYR A 172 0.94 -20.44 -0.22
C TYR A 172 1.61 -19.18 0.29
N PHE A 173 0.95 -18.48 1.20
CA PHE A 173 1.52 -17.31 1.85
C PHE A 173 1.86 -17.65 3.30
N TYR A 174 3.14 -17.53 3.63
CA TYR A 174 3.69 -17.73 4.96
C TYR A 174 4.11 -16.39 5.53
N PHE A 175 3.84 -16.16 6.79
CA PHE A 175 4.22 -14.92 7.46
C PHE A 175 4.73 -15.19 8.87
N GLN A 176 5.68 -14.37 9.31
CA GLN A 176 6.08 -14.32 10.71
C GLN A 176 5.10 -13.39 11.45
N GLN A 177 4.70 -13.79 12.64
CA GLN A 177 4.04 -12.88 13.55
C GLN A 177 5.11 -11.90 14.03
N ALA A 178 4.86 -10.59 13.92
CA ALA A 178 5.74 -9.61 14.50
C ALA A 178 5.74 -9.83 16.03
N ASP A 179 6.91 -9.87 16.62
CA ASP A 179 7.00 -9.75 18.07
C ASP A 179 6.53 -8.34 18.44
N ASP A 180 5.67 -8.23 19.43
CA ASP A 180 5.23 -6.94 19.97
C ASP A 180 6.49 -6.19 20.45
N ALA A 181 6.85 -5.11 19.74
CA ALA A 181 8.03 -4.31 19.99
C ALA A 181 7.75 -3.22 21.02
#